data_a105a0acf22731edf0ede6b92606d47d
#
_entry.id   a105a0acf22731edf0ede6b92606d47d
#
_cell.length_a   1.000
_cell.length_b   1.000
_cell.length_c   1.000
_cell.angle_alpha   90.00
_cell.angle_beta   90.00
_cell.angle_gamma   90.00
#
_symmetry.space_group_name_H-M   'P 1'
#
loop_
_entity.id
_entity.type
_entity.pdbx_description
1 polymer ?
#
loop_
_entity_poly.entity_id
_entity_poly.type
_entity_poly.pdbx_seq_one_letter_code
_entity_poly.pdbx_strand_id
1 'polypeptide(L)'
;MKKIIIALIFTLMSMSSVSFADGHSGKISLAGFFVGDAKAIVDEKGNIMTFTYEGLSGFNAIEGTSFGDNSSHHCIGAGSIPGKGFEMGHCKIMFINGDTAIIYYEIKLG
;
A
#
# COMPACT_ATOMS: atom_id res chain seq x y z
N MET A 1 -3.17 13.42 -14.69
CA MET A 1 -2.93 12.63 -13.46
C MET A 1 -4.03 11.59 -13.36
N LYS A 2 -3.69 10.32 -13.53
CA LYS A 2 -4.66 9.24 -13.38
C LYS A 2 -4.78 8.91 -11.90
N LYS A 3 -5.95 9.14 -11.32
CA LYS A 3 -6.25 8.66 -9.97
C LYS A 3 -6.64 7.20 -10.06
N ILE A 4 -5.78 6.34 -9.59
CA ILE A 4 -6.09 4.93 -9.42
C ILE A 4 -6.47 4.75 -7.95
N ILE A 5 -7.72 4.46 -7.67
CA ILE A 5 -8.16 4.08 -6.33
C ILE A 5 -7.96 2.59 -6.22
N ILE A 6 -6.91 2.18 -5.55
CA ILE A 6 -6.64 0.78 -5.24
C ILE A 6 -6.79 0.63 -3.73
N ALA A 7 -7.77 -0.16 -3.29
CA ALA A 7 -7.79 -0.66 -1.93
C ALA A 7 -6.71 -1.74 -1.83
N LEU A 8 -5.54 -1.38 -1.35
CA LEU A 8 -4.43 -2.28 -1.17
C LEU A 8 -4.61 -3.01 0.16
N ILE A 9 -5.05 -4.24 0.12
CA ILE A 9 -4.95 -5.13 1.28
C ILE A 9 -3.49 -5.58 1.34
N PHE A 10 -2.73 -5.04 2.28
CA PHE A 10 -1.39 -5.52 2.63
C PHE A 10 -1.49 -6.82 3.43
N THR A 11 -1.99 -7.84 2.84
CA THR A 11 -1.64 -9.20 3.19
C THR A 11 -0.85 -9.74 2.02
N LEU A 12 0.36 -10.16 2.28
CA LEU A 12 1.13 -10.98 1.36
C LEU A 12 0.18 -11.79 0.50
N MET A 13 0.23 -11.55 -0.81
CA MET A 13 -0.33 -12.37 -1.88
C MET A 13 -1.79 -12.13 -2.26
N SER A 14 -1.93 -11.83 -3.51
CA SER A 14 -3.12 -11.83 -4.35
C SER A 14 -4.15 -10.74 -4.06
N MET A 15 -3.94 -9.60 -4.65
CA MET A 15 -5.06 -8.73 -4.98
C MET A 15 -5.82 -9.34 -6.14
N SER A 16 -7.09 -9.65 -5.93
CA SER A 16 -7.88 -10.39 -6.89
C SER A 16 -8.35 -9.59 -8.10
N SER A 17 -8.41 -8.25 -8.00
CA SER A 17 -8.69 -7.40 -9.17
C SER A 17 -8.37 -5.94 -8.89
N VAL A 18 -7.91 -5.23 -9.93
CA VAL A 18 -7.72 -3.79 -9.91
C VAL A 18 -8.54 -3.18 -11.04
N SER A 19 -9.29 -2.13 -10.72
CA SER A 19 -10.02 -1.35 -11.70
C SER A 19 -9.23 -0.11 -12.04
N PHE A 20 -8.98 0.11 -13.33
CA PHE A 20 -8.31 1.31 -13.85
C PHE A 20 -9.34 2.35 -14.27
N ALA A 21 -8.95 3.64 -14.25
CA ALA A 21 -9.83 4.76 -14.60
C ALA A 21 -10.36 4.71 -16.05
N ASP A 22 -9.74 3.97 -16.93
CA ASP A 22 -10.14 3.74 -18.32
C ASP A 22 -11.08 2.53 -18.49
N GLY A 23 -11.54 1.92 -17.39
CA GLY A 23 -12.45 0.78 -17.40
C GLY A 23 -11.77 -0.58 -17.56
N HIS A 24 -10.47 -0.65 -17.64
CA HIS A 24 -9.75 -1.91 -17.65
C HIS A 24 -9.67 -2.48 -16.22
N SER A 25 -9.84 -3.77 -16.11
CA SER A 25 -9.66 -4.51 -14.85
C SER A 25 -8.81 -5.75 -15.10
N GLY A 26 -8.13 -6.19 -14.07
CA GLY A 26 -7.28 -7.37 -14.17
C GLY A 26 -6.75 -7.81 -12.82
N LYS A 27 -6.08 -8.96 -12.81
CA LYS A 27 -5.39 -9.48 -11.63
C LYS A 27 -3.99 -8.88 -11.57
N ILE A 28 -3.61 -8.42 -10.38
CA ILE A 28 -2.24 -8.01 -10.07
C ILE A 28 -1.71 -8.95 -9.00
N SER A 29 -0.48 -9.41 -9.20
CA SER A 29 0.25 -10.15 -8.19
C SER A 29 1.66 -9.59 -8.10
N LEU A 30 2.02 -9.09 -6.94
CA LEU A 30 3.29 -8.39 -6.70
C LEU A 30 3.99 -9.00 -5.50
N ALA A 31 5.30 -9.09 -5.58
CA ALA A 31 6.17 -9.39 -4.45
C ALA A 31 7.18 -8.27 -4.27
N GLY A 32 7.43 -7.88 -3.03
CA GLY A 32 8.35 -6.80 -2.77
C GLY A 32 8.71 -6.65 -1.30
N PHE A 33 9.32 -5.52 -0.99
CA PHE A 33 9.76 -5.19 0.34
C PHE A 33 9.36 -3.75 0.69
N PHE A 34 9.28 -3.49 1.98
CA PHE A 34 9.04 -2.16 2.53
C PHE A 34 10.12 -1.85 3.57
N VAL A 35 10.73 -0.69 3.46
CA VAL A 35 11.64 -0.14 4.47
C VAL A 35 11.24 1.27 4.83
N GLY A 36 11.21 1.57 6.12
CA GLY A 36 10.78 2.91 6.54
C GLY A 36 10.85 3.11 8.04
N ASP A 37 10.38 4.27 8.44
CA ASP A 37 10.34 4.71 9.82
C ASP A 37 8.90 4.77 10.31
N ALA A 38 8.68 4.35 11.54
CA ALA A 38 7.40 4.44 12.22
C ALA A 38 7.55 5.20 13.54
N LYS A 39 6.50 5.92 13.90
CA LYS A 39 6.33 6.55 15.22
C LYS A 39 5.03 6.08 15.80
N ALA A 40 5.00 5.89 17.10
CA ALA A 40 3.79 5.44 17.78
C ALA A 40 3.61 6.15 19.13
N ILE A 41 2.34 6.31 19.50
CA ILE A 41 1.94 6.62 20.87
C ILE A 41 1.50 5.29 21.49
N VAL A 42 2.05 5.00 22.64
CA VAL A 42 1.74 3.79 23.42
C VAL A 42 1.06 4.15 24.73
N ASP A 43 0.22 3.25 25.24
CA ASP A 43 -0.38 3.39 26.57
C ASP A 43 0.61 3.00 27.67
N GLU A 44 0.17 3.09 28.92
CA GLU A 44 0.99 2.77 30.10
C GLU A 44 1.45 1.31 30.14
N LYS A 45 0.76 0.42 29.40
CA LYS A 45 1.10 -1.00 29.32
C LYS A 45 1.98 -1.33 28.11
N GLY A 46 2.31 -0.34 27.30
CA GLY A 46 3.12 -0.50 26.09
C GLY A 46 2.33 -0.91 24.85
N ASN A 47 1.00 -0.88 24.89
CA ASN A 47 0.19 -1.16 23.71
C ASN A 47 0.19 0.04 22.75
N ILE A 48 0.35 -0.21 21.47
CA ILE A 48 0.29 0.84 20.46
C ILE A 48 -1.14 1.35 20.32
N MET A 49 -1.31 2.65 20.48
CA MET A 49 -2.60 3.33 20.33
C MET A 49 -2.75 3.92 18.93
N THR A 50 -1.79 4.71 18.52
CA THR A 50 -1.76 5.38 17.20
C THR A 50 -0.35 5.31 16.67
N PHE A 51 -0.22 5.12 15.39
CA PHE A 51 1.07 5.10 14.72
C PHE A 51 1.03 5.87 13.40
N THR A 52 2.19 6.35 13.00
CA THR A 52 2.46 6.89 11.68
C THR A 52 3.64 6.18 11.08
N TYR A 53 3.72 6.15 9.77
CA TYR A 53 4.88 5.60 9.08
C TYR A 53 5.13 6.34 7.77
N GLU A 54 6.37 6.28 7.35
CA GLU A 54 6.84 6.72 6.04
C GLU A 54 7.87 5.72 5.56
N GLY A 55 7.79 5.31 4.31
CA GLY A 55 8.76 4.36 3.81
C GLY A 55 8.76 4.22 2.30
N LEU A 56 9.73 3.46 1.86
CA LEU A 56 9.96 3.11 0.47
C LEU A 56 9.73 1.62 0.29
N SER A 57 9.14 1.27 -0.83
CA SER A 57 9.00 -0.13 -1.23
C SER A 57 9.35 -0.31 -2.70
N GLY A 58 9.74 -1.52 -3.03
CA GLY A 58 9.95 -1.94 -4.41
C GLY A 58 9.19 -3.22 -4.65
N PHE A 59 8.60 -3.34 -5.82
CA PHE A 59 7.80 -4.51 -6.19
C PHE A 59 8.18 -5.05 -7.55
N ASN A 60 8.14 -6.36 -7.66
CA ASN A 60 8.21 -7.08 -8.92
C ASN A 60 6.90 -7.82 -9.15
N ALA A 61 6.44 -7.83 -10.39
CA ALA A 61 5.28 -8.62 -10.78
C ALA A 61 5.61 -10.11 -10.75
N ILE A 62 4.67 -10.91 -10.29
CA ILE A 62 4.77 -12.37 -10.19
C ILE A 62 3.52 -13.04 -10.78
N GLU A 63 3.52 -14.36 -10.86
CA GLU A 63 2.38 -15.18 -11.28
C GLU A 63 1.83 -14.84 -12.67
N GLY A 64 2.71 -14.50 -13.61
CA GLY A 64 2.31 -14.20 -14.99
C GLY A 64 1.67 -12.83 -15.16
N THR A 65 1.71 -11.96 -14.15
CA THR A 65 1.28 -10.57 -14.26
C THR A 65 2.45 -9.67 -14.64
N SER A 66 2.18 -8.48 -15.14
CA SER A 66 3.23 -7.53 -15.55
C SER A 66 3.02 -6.12 -14.98
N PHE A 67 1.82 -5.80 -14.58
CA PHE A 67 1.54 -4.47 -14.03
C PHE A 67 2.33 -4.23 -12.74
N GLY A 68 3.00 -3.09 -12.68
CA GLY A 68 3.78 -2.72 -11.50
C GLY A 68 5.14 -3.42 -11.37
N ASP A 69 5.57 -4.17 -12.39
CA ASP A 69 6.88 -4.79 -12.37
C ASP A 69 8.00 -3.74 -12.29
N ASN A 70 9.00 -3.97 -11.42
CA ASN A 70 10.08 -3.03 -11.12
C ASN A 70 9.57 -1.63 -10.72
N SER A 71 8.43 -1.54 -10.08
CA SER A 71 7.92 -0.28 -9.55
C SER A 71 8.54 0.05 -8.18
N SER A 72 8.68 1.33 -7.92
CA SER A 72 9.06 1.84 -6.61
C SER A 72 7.90 2.66 -6.01
N HIS A 73 7.76 2.61 -4.71
CA HIS A 73 6.66 3.24 -4.01
C HIS A 73 7.20 4.07 -2.84
N HIS A 74 6.68 5.27 -2.67
CA HIS A 74 6.87 6.07 -1.47
C HIS A 74 5.52 6.24 -0.79
N CYS A 75 5.41 5.71 0.42
CA CYS A 75 4.16 5.67 1.16
C CYS A 75 4.26 6.44 2.47
N ILE A 76 3.22 7.18 2.79
CA ILE A 76 3.02 7.81 4.09
C ILE A 76 1.62 7.45 4.55
N GLY A 77 1.51 7.00 5.79
CA GLY A 77 0.26 6.60 6.36
C GLY A 77 0.22 6.68 7.87
N ALA A 78 -0.95 6.39 8.41
CA ALA A 78 -1.22 6.39 9.83
C ALA A 78 -2.30 5.37 10.17
N GLY A 79 -2.33 4.95 11.41
CA GLY A 79 -3.33 4.02 11.88
C GLY A 79 -3.58 4.10 13.38
N SER A 80 -4.63 3.43 13.79
CA SER A 80 -5.02 3.28 15.19
C SER A 80 -5.35 1.82 15.45
N ILE A 81 -4.84 1.27 16.54
CA ILE A 81 -5.04 -0.16 16.85
C ILE A 81 -6.23 -0.43 17.75
N PRO A 82 -6.56 0.40 18.77
CA PRO A 82 -7.64 0.08 19.69
C PRO A 82 -9.00 -0.10 19.01
N GLY A 83 -9.79 -1.04 19.50
CA GLY A 83 -11.11 -1.35 18.97
C GLY A 83 -11.02 -2.05 17.63
N LYS A 84 -11.78 -1.56 16.65
CA LYS A 84 -11.73 -2.03 15.26
C LYS A 84 -10.63 -1.30 14.49
N GLY A 85 -9.39 -1.47 14.87
CA GLY A 85 -8.26 -0.75 14.32
C GLY A 85 -8.28 -0.55 12.80
N PHE A 86 -7.64 0.48 12.35
CA PHE A 86 -7.52 0.81 10.92
C PHE A 86 -6.15 1.40 10.61
N GLU A 87 -5.81 1.32 9.36
CA GLU A 87 -4.63 1.95 8.78
C GLU A 87 -5.02 2.56 7.44
N MET A 88 -4.51 3.74 7.14
CA MET A 88 -4.78 4.42 5.88
C MET A 88 -3.58 5.25 5.44
N GLY A 89 -3.46 5.47 4.16
CA GLY A 89 -2.39 6.29 3.63
C GLY A 89 -2.44 6.43 2.11
N HIS A 90 -1.39 7.05 1.60
CA HIS A 90 -1.16 7.20 0.18
C HIS A 90 0.23 6.72 -0.18
N CYS A 91 0.34 6.13 -1.35
CA CYS A 91 1.61 5.82 -1.97
C CYS A 91 1.72 6.53 -3.31
N LYS A 92 2.87 7.15 -3.55
CA LYS A 92 3.26 7.55 -4.90
C LYS A 92 4.02 6.39 -5.53
N ILE A 93 3.52 5.89 -6.63
CA ILE A 93 4.17 4.83 -7.41
C ILE A 93 4.94 5.46 -8.55
N MET A 94 6.16 5.02 -8.75
CA MET A 94 6.92 5.24 -9.99
C MET A 94 7.06 3.92 -10.73
N PHE A 95 6.55 3.91 -11.95
CA PHE A 95 6.70 2.78 -12.86
C PHE A 95 8.04 2.83 -13.58
N ILE A 96 8.49 1.70 -14.08
CA ILE A 96 9.78 1.59 -14.77
C ILE A 96 9.91 2.51 -15.99
N ASN A 97 8.80 2.84 -16.63
CA ASN A 97 8.75 3.75 -17.80
C ASN A 97 8.78 5.24 -17.39
N GLY A 98 8.83 5.55 -16.09
CA GLY A 98 8.80 6.92 -15.58
C GLY A 98 7.42 7.49 -15.28
N ASP A 99 6.35 6.80 -15.63
CA ASP A 99 5.00 7.20 -15.24
C ASP A 99 4.83 7.11 -13.72
N THR A 100 3.94 7.92 -13.19
CA THR A 100 3.62 7.93 -11.76
C THR A 100 2.12 7.81 -11.53
N ALA A 101 1.77 7.24 -10.39
CA ALA A 101 0.40 7.16 -9.91
C ALA A 101 0.34 7.43 -8.40
N ILE A 102 -0.79 7.94 -7.94
CA ILE A 102 -1.09 8.06 -6.52
C ILE A 102 -2.14 7.00 -6.18
N ILE A 103 -1.84 6.21 -5.17
CA ILE A 103 -2.72 5.18 -4.63
C ILE A 103 -3.15 5.60 -3.23
N TYR A 104 -4.45 5.55 -2.98
CA TYR A 104 -4.98 5.52 -1.62
C TYR A 104 -5.21 4.08 -1.18
N TYR A 105 -4.88 3.79 0.04
CA TYR A 105 -5.21 2.50 0.66
C TYR A 105 -5.83 2.68 2.04
N GLU A 106 -6.66 1.75 2.39
CA GLU A 106 -7.29 1.63 3.69
C GLU A 106 -7.36 0.16 4.09
N ILE A 107 -6.92 -0.14 5.30
CA ILE A 107 -6.88 -1.49 5.83
C ILE A 107 -7.61 -1.51 7.16
N LYS A 108 -8.48 -2.49 7.34
CA LYS A 108 -9.07 -2.80 8.64
C LYS A 108 -8.16 -3.79 9.36
N LEU A 109 -7.82 -3.47 10.61
CA LEU A 109 -6.88 -4.26 11.40
C LEU A 109 -7.55 -5.26 12.35
N GLY A 110 -8.85 -5.21 12.44
CA GLY A 110 -9.57 -6.10 13.32
C GLY A 110 -10.92 -6.55 12.83
#